data_cf71b017da7f6eb5294cd3c22bf0991f
#
_entry.id   cf71b017da7f6eb5294cd3c22bf0991f
#
_cell.length_a   1.000
_cell.length_b   1.000
_cell.length_c   1.000
_cell.angle_alpha   90.00
_cell.angle_beta   90.00
_cell.angle_gamma   90.00
#
_symmetry.space_group_name_H-M   'P 1'
#
loop_
_entity.id
_entity.type
_entity.pdbx_description
1 polymer ?
#
loop_
_entity_poly.entity_id
_entity_poly.type
_entity_poly.pdbx_seq_one_letter_code
_entity_poly.pdbx_strand_id
1 'polypeptide(L)'
;MKPQKIRNTAKKSIFHESNALVIRIVWFAIGIIILFAVAVAFFAPLVSAAKKLDYFDYVSELRSNVLTAETEEFSLRAFAVEKEYPYAADGVKREMTKRAEIYLTAPAGDELAHVNFQVGGEKYGGEMSYDNVKEEYFFSVSADLSKADTVDFFVEYGKEQLTFHAVTVKKQTTLTPKIALDKLKENETELFSSLTDEHGFVGEIYLRLICEGEPYYYVGLITKDGKVRAFLLAADTGKVLAKRET
;
A
#
# COMPACT_ATOMS: atom_id res chain seq x y z
N MET A 1 4.86 41.41 -91.34
CA MET A 1 5.77 40.90 -90.24
C MET A 1 5.34 41.46 -88.88
N LYS A 2 4.99 40.66 -87.98
CA LYS A 2 4.96 40.67 -86.52
C LYS A 2 3.66 40.07 -85.97
N PRO A 3 3.63 38.78 -85.66
CA PRO A 3 2.79 38.31 -84.48
C PRO A 3 3.49 37.39 -83.46
N GLN A 4 4.84 37.35 -83.40
CA GLN A 4 5.50 36.40 -82.47
C GLN A 4 5.81 36.94 -81.07
N LYS A 5 5.74 38.26 -80.83
CA LYS A 5 6.16 38.88 -79.58
C LYS A 5 5.07 38.86 -78.45
N ILE A 6 3.80 38.75 -78.85
CA ILE A 6 2.67 38.81 -77.90
C ILE A 6 2.42 37.44 -77.23
N ARG A 7 2.74 36.34 -77.89
CA ARG A 7 2.47 34.99 -77.37
C ARG A 7 3.38 34.54 -76.23
N ASN A 8 4.61 35.10 -76.14
CA ASN A 8 5.58 34.73 -75.10
C ASN A 8 5.39 35.49 -73.81
N THR A 9 4.80 36.67 -73.80
CA THR A 9 4.50 37.44 -72.60
C THR A 9 3.30 36.84 -71.81
N ALA A 10 2.26 36.38 -72.47
CA ALA A 10 1.11 35.73 -71.84
C ALA A 10 1.46 34.41 -71.20
N LYS A 11 2.32 33.57 -71.79
CA LYS A 11 2.77 32.29 -71.18
C LYS A 11 3.65 32.51 -69.97
N LYS A 12 4.44 33.57 -69.85
CA LYS A 12 5.31 33.89 -68.74
C LYS A 12 4.52 34.44 -67.57
N SER A 13 3.40 35.14 -67.78
CA SER A 13 2.53 35.66 -66.73
C SER A 13 1.72 34.51 -66.06
N ILE A 14 1.17 33.59 -66.84
CA ILE A 14 0.39 32.46 -66.37
C ILE A 14 1.26 31.49 -65.49
N PHE A 15 2.54 31.29 -65.85
CA PHE A 15 3.47 30.45 -65.11
C PHE A 15 3.92 31.11 -63.83
N HIS A 16 3.94 32.42 -63.72
CA HIS A 16 4.30 33.15 -62.50
C HIS A 16 3.15 33.19 -61.50
N GLU A 17 1.90 33.33 -61.98
CA GLU A 17 0.71 33.26 -61.10
C GLU A 17 0.46 31.85 -60.53
N SER A 18 0.70 30.78 -61.32
CA SER A 18 0.51 29.42 -60.86
C SER A 18 1.53 29.05 -59.75
N ASN A 19 2.78 29.51 -59.89
CA ASN A 19 3.80 29.29 -58.86
C ASN A 19 3.50 30.09 -57.57
N ALA A 20 2.96 31.30 -57.67
CA ALA A 20 2.55 32.09 -56.51
C ALA A 20 1.36 31.44 -55.75
N LEU A 21 0.44 30.83 -56.49
CA LEU A 21 -0.68 30.08 -55.86
C LEU A 21 -0.21 28.84 -55.14
N VAL A 22 0.66 28.05 -55.76
CA VAL A 22 1.25 26.84 -55.14
C VAL A 22 2.03 27.21 -53.87
N ILE A 23 2.84 28.27 -53.93
CA ILE A 23 3.59 28.73 -52.72
C ILE A 23 2.64 29.15 -51.61
N ARG A 24 1.54 29.84 -51.90
CA ARG A 24 0.54 30.22 -50.89
C ARG A 24 -0.14 29.01 -50.26
N ILE A 25 -0.49 27.99 -51.06
CA ILE A 25 -1.08 26.73 -50.54
C ILE A 25 -0.11 26.00 -49.64
N VAL A 26 1.18 25.93 -50.02
CA VAL A 26 2.23 25.28 -49.20
C VAL A 26 2.41 26.01 -47.88
N TRP A 27 2.49 27.34 -47.88
CA TRP A 27 2.60 28.11 -46.62
C TRP A 27 1.37 27.98 -45.74
N PHE A 28 0.17 27.91 -46.31
CA PHE A 28 -1.08 27.67 -45.58
C PHE A 28 -1.11 26.29 -44.97
N ALA A 29 -0.67 25.25 -45.67
CA ALA A 29 -0.57 23.88 -45.16
C ALA A 29 0.46 23.77 -44.00
N ILE A 30 1.62 24.43 -44.14
CA ILE A 30 2.64 24.51 -43.10
C ILE A 30 2.06 25.21 -41.84
N GLY A 31 1.32 26.31 -42.02
CA GLY A 31 0.66 27.03 -40.94
C GLY A 31 -0.33 26.16 -40.18
N ILE A 32 -1.14 25.34 -40.85
CA ILE A 32 -2.06 24.40 -40.25
C ILE A 32 -1.32 23.31 -39.44
N ILE A 33 -0.23 22.76 -39.99
CA ILE A 33 0.58 21.73 -39.33
C ILE A 33 1.21 22.28 -38.04
N ILE A 34 1.75 23.52 -38.11
CA ILE A 34 2.33 24.17 -36.93
C ILE A 34 1.24 24.44 -35.88
N LEU A 35 0.06 24.90 -36.28
CA LEU A 35 -1.07 25.17 -35.37
C LEU A 35 -1.55 23.89 -34.70
N PHE A 36 -1.60 22.78 -35.46
CA PHE A 36 -1.95 21.45 -34.90
C PHE A 36 -0.88 20.92 -33.96
N ALA A 37 0.41 21.09 -34.31
CA ALA A 37 1.51 20.69 -33.40
C ALA A 37 1.52 21.50 -32.10
N VAL A 38 1.26 22.81 -32.17
CA VAL A 38 1.11 23.66 -30.98
C VAL A 38 -0.11 23.25 -30.15
N ALA A 39 -1.25 22.99 -30.80
CA ALA A 39 -2.43 22.49 -30.08
C ALA A 39 -2.16 21.16 -29.35
N VAL A 40 -1.55 20.20 -30.04
CA VAL A 40 -1.14 18.92 -29.44
C VAL A 40 -0.16 19.14 -28.27
N ALA A 41 0.81 20.03 -28.41
CA ALA A 41 1.76 20.33 -27.32
C ALA A 41 1.12 21.04 -26.12
N PHE A 42 0.08 21.85 -26.33
CA PHE A 42 -0.66 22.53 -25.27
C PHE A 42 -1.70 21.62 -24.60
N PHE A 43 -2.33 20.70 -25.35
CA PHE A 43 -3.35 19.80 -24.81
C PHE A 43 -2.78 18.46 -24.31
N ALA A 44 -1.59 18.04 -24.72
CA ALA A 44 -0.94 16.82 -24.23
C ALA A 44 -0.68 16.82 -22.70
N PRO A 45 -0.26 17.92 -22.05
CA PRO A 45 -0.14 17.94 -20.60
C PRO A 45 -1.49 18.03 -19.86
N LEU A 46 -2.59 18.36 -20.53
CA LEU A 46 -3.95 18.36 -19.97
C LEU A 46 -4.57 16.96 -19.89
N VAL A 47 -4.01 15.99 -20.61
CA VAL A 47 -4.22 14.58 -20.30
C VAL A 47 -3.32 14.26 -19.12
N SER A 48 -3.67 14.81 -17.96
CA SER A 48 -3.11 14.43 -16.67
C SER A 48 -3.20 12.91 -16.63
N ALA A 49 -2.06 12.23 -16.62
CA ALA A 49 -2.04 10.80 -16.40
C ALA A 49 -2.79 10.59 -15.09
N ALA A 50 -3.99 10.03 -15.14
CA ALA A 50 -4.81 9.78 -13.97
C ALA A 50 -3.89 9.07 -12.98
N LYS A 51 -3.60 9.70 -11.83
CA LYS A 51 -2.66 9.15 -10.85
C LYS A 51 -3.13 7.74 -10.56
N LYS A 52 -2.32 6.75 -10.95
CA LYS A 52 -2.68 5.35 -10.77
C LYS A 52 -2.99 5.15 -9.30
N LEU A 53 -4.21 4.73 -8.99
CA LEU A 53 -4.67 4.52 -7.63
C LEU A 53 -3.74 3.50 -6.94
N ASP A 54 -3.13 3.88 -5.83
CA ASP A 54 -2.34 2.99 -4.98
C ASP A 54 -3.21 2.55 -3.81
N TYR A 55 -3.67 1.31 -3.84
CA TYR A 55 -4.53 0.76 -2.78
C TYR A 55 -3.83 0.66 -1.42
N PHE A 56 -2.49 0.66 -1.42
CA PHE A 56 -1.73 0.68 -0.17
C PHE A 56 -1.95 1.99 0.61
N ASP A 57 -2.31 3.08 -0.08
CA ASP A 57 -2.69 4.34 0.55
C ASP A 57 -3.99 4.25 1.38
N TYR A 58 -4.79 3.20 1.21
CA TYR A 58 -6.06 2.96 1.89
C TYR A 58 -5.97 1.87 2.95
N VAL A 59 -4.76 1.49 3.34
CA VAL A 59 -4.54 0.58 4.46
C VAL A 59 -4.71 1.37 5.75
N SER A 60 -5.74 1.02 6.53
CA SER A 60 -6.08 1.64 7.82
C SER A 60 -5.47 0.90 9.02
N GLU A 61 -5.12 -0.37 8.85
CA GLU A 61 -4.35 -1.15 9.80
C GLU A 61 -3.33 -2.04 9.07
N LEU A 62 -2.06 -1.84 9.40
CA LEU A 62 -0.94 -2.61 8.89
C LEU A 62 -0.23 -3.34 10.05
N ARG A 63 -0.09 -4.66 9.97
CA ARG A 63 0.84 -5.43 10.79
C ARG A 63 1.98 -5.89 9.89
N SER A 64 3.14 -5.26 10.03
CA SER A 64 4.26 -5.43 9.10
C SER A 64 5.32 -6.41 9.58
N ASN A 65 5.32 -6.75 10.87
CA ASN A 65 6.24 -7.72 11.47
C ASN A 65 5.58 -8.44 12.65
N VAL A 66 6.00 -9.67 12.88
CA VAL A 66 5.66 -10.50 14.03
C VAL A 66 6.95 -11.10 14.55
N LEU A 67 7.24 -10.93 15.83
CA LEU A 67 8.32 -11.63 16.54
C LEU A 67 7.71 -12.58 17.53
N THR A 68 8.28 -13.77 17.64
CA THR A 68 7.80 -14.82 18.56
C THR A 68 8.94 -15.40 19.38
N ALA A 69 8.63 -15.75 20.62
CA ALA A 69 9.50 -16.56 21.48
C ALA A 69 8.64 -17.44 22.36
N GLU A 70 9.09 -18.65 22.62
CA GLU A 70 8.37 -19.65 23.41
C GLU A 70 9.31 -20.30 24.41
N THR A 71 8.76 -20.67 25.57
CA THR A 71 9.34 -21.56 26.55
C THR A 71 8.35 -22.72 26.80
N GLU A 72 8.59 -23.62 27.79
CA GLU A 72 7.66 -24.70 28.09
C GLU A 72 6.29 -24.20 28.57
N GLU A 73 6.26 -23.07 29.29
CA GLU A 73 5.04 -22.57 29.97
C GLU A 73 4.57 -21.22 29.44
N PHE A 74 5.42 -20.48 28.72
CA PHE A 74 5.12 -19.12 28.26
C PHE A 74 5.29 -18.97 26.77
N SER A 75 4.43 -18.17 26.14
CA SER A 75 4.56 -17.75 24.76
C SER A 75 4.46 -16.23 24.65
N LEU A 76 5.45 -15.61 24.00
CA LEU A 76 5.49 -14.18 23.75
C LEU A 76 5.35 -13.90 22.25
N ARG A 77 4.43 -13.00 21.91
CA ARG A 77 4.24 -12.50 20.54
C ARG A 77 4.31 -10.98 20.56
N ALA A 78 5.15 -10.42 19.71
CA ALA A 78 5.26 -8.97 19.55
C ALA A 78 4.99 -8.56 18.09
N PHE A 79 4.14 -7.57 17.91
CA PHE A 79 3.69 -7.11 16.61
C PHE A 79 4.13 -5.68 16.34
N ALA A 80 4.67 -5.44 15.13
CA ALA A 80 4.81 -4.10 14.58
C ALA A 80 3.50 -3.71 13.92
N VAL A 81 2.79 -2.77 14.51
CA VAL A 81 1.46 -2.34 14.08
C VAL A 81 1.50 -0.86 13.68
N GLU A 82 0.87 -0.53 12.57
CA GLU A 82 0.54 0.84 12.19
C GLU A 82 -0.99 0.91 12.05
N LYS A 83 -1.61 1.86 12.77
CA LYS A 83 -3.07 2.07 12.75
C LYS A 83 -3.38 3.55 12.58
N GLU A 84 -4.46 3.85 11.89
CA GLU A 84 -5.03 5.20 11.89
C GLU A 84 -5.45 5.62 13.29
N TYR A 85 -5.32 6.91 13.58
CA TYR A 85 -5.78 7.48 14.84
C TYR A 85 -6.53 8.79 14.62
N PRO A 86 -7.74 8.95 15.18
CA PRO A 86 -8.58 7.89 15.76
C PRO A 86 -9.03 6.91 14.68
N TYR A 87 -9.08 5.62 15.04
CA TYR A 87 -9.56 4.60 14.11
C TYR A 87 -11.08 4.71 13.93
N ALA A 88 -11.52 4.80 12.69
CA ALA A 88 -12.92 4.73 12.30
C ALA A 88 -13.04 4.10 10.92
N ALA A 89 -13.91 3.09 10.81
CA ALA A 89 -14.19 2.43 9.53
C ALA A 89 -15.15 3.27 8.67
N ASP A 90 -14.69 4.43 8.20
CA ASP A 90 -15.49 5.42 7.45
C ASP A 90 -14.95 5.73 6.05
N GLY A 91 -13.87 5.06 5.62
CA GLY A 91 -13.23 5.29 4.33
C GLY A 91 -12.47 6.61 4.23
N VAL A 92 -12.29 7.33 5.34
CA VAL A 92 -11.52 8.57 5.38
C VAL A 92 -10.11 8.28 5.87
N LYS A 93 -9.13 8.51 5.00
CA LYS A 93 -7.71 8.33 5.34
C LYS A 93 -7.29 9.27 6.46
N ARG A 94 -6.65 8.70 7.50
CA ARG A 94 -6.08 9.41 8.63
C ARG A 94 -4.59 9.13 8.77
N GLU A 95 -3.95 9.84 9.70
CA GLU A 95 -2.55 9.61 10.01
C GLU A 95 -2.36 8.26 10.68
N MET A 96 -1.35 7.50 10.22
CA MET A 96 -0.98 6.20 10.76
C MET A 96 -0.02 6.38 11.93
N THR A 97 -0.31 5.72 13.06
CA THR A 97 0.56 5.70 14.23
C THR A 97 1.22 4.35 14.39
N LYS A 98 2.55 4.35 14.62
CA LYS A 98 3.32 3.14 14.86
C LYS A 98 3.26 2.72 16.31
N ARG A 99 3.04 1.43 16.54
CA ARG A 99 2.97 0.82 17.86
C ARG A 99 3.61 -0.56 17.87
N ALA A 100 4.25 -0.88 19.00
CA ALA A 100 4.55 -2.25 19.36
C ALA A 100 3.39 -2.78 20.22
N GLU A 101 2.81 -3.91 19.85
CA GLU A 101 1.81 -4.64 20.63
C GLU A 101 2.43 -5.96 21.08
N ILE A 102 2.56 -6.16 22.38
CA ILE A 102 3.19 -7.34 23.00
C ILE A 102 2.12 -8.13 23.73
N TYR A 103 2.04 -9.41 23.46
CA TYR A 103 1.15 -10.38 24.07
C TYR A 103 1.97 -11.47 24.74
N LEU A 104 1.62 -11.80 25.97
CA LEU A 104 2.22 -12.88 26.73
C LEU A 104 1.11 -13.85 27.15
N THR A 105 1.21 -15.10 26.71
CA THR A 105 0.45 -16.21 27.27
C THR A 105 1.29 -16.81 28.39
N ALA A 106 0.70 -16.95 29.54
CA ALA A 106 1.33 -17.46 30.77
C ALA A 106 0.46 -18.56 31.39
N PRO A 107 1.00 -19.35 32.33
CA PRO A 107 0.19 -20.28 33.16
C PRO A 107 -0.96 -19.53 33.83
N ALA A 108 -2.07 -20.23 34.07
CA ALA A 108 -3.21 -19.65 34.77
C ALA A 108 -2.83 -19.14 36.17
N GLY A 109 -3.12 -17.85 36.42
CA GLY A 109 -2.83 -17.19 37.70
C GLY A 109 -3.22 -15.72 37.64
N ASP A 110 -3.29 -15.09 38.82
CA ASP A 110 -3.57 -13.64 38.94
C ASP A 110 -2.29 -12.82 39.17
N GLU A 111 -1.17 -13.27 38.60
CA GLU A 111 0.12 -12.60 38.77
C GLU A 111 0.18 -11.31 37.97
N LEU A 112 0.90 -10.31 38.47
CA LEU A 112 1.21 -9.12 37.74
C LEU A 112 2.33 -9.41 36.72
N ALA A 113 2.18 -8.90 35.50
CA ALA A 113 3.20 -9.00 34.48
C ALA A 113 3.71 -7.61 34.08
N HIS A 114 5.02 -7.50 33.96
CA HIS A 114 5.70 -6.27 33.51
C HIS A 114 6.71 -6.62 32.42
N VAL A 115 6.72 -5.87 31.32
CA VAL A 115 7.62 -6.11 30.20
C VAL A 115 8.58 -4.94 29.99
N ASN A 116 9.85 -5.25 29.71
CA ASN A 116 10.86 -4.29 29.29
C ASN A 116 11.56 -4.80 28.04
N PHE A 117 11.89 -3.91 27.11
CA PHE A 117 12.67 -4.22 25.92
C PHE A 117 13.38 -2.98 25.36
N GLN A 118 14.30 -3.19 24.43
CA GLN A 118 15.01 -2.11 23.75
C GLN A 118 14.96 -2.32 22.24
N VAL A 119 14.64 -1.26 21.48
CA VAL A 119 14.68 -1.24 20.02
C VAL A 119 15.10 0.14 19.52
N GLY A 120 15.91 0.19 18.45
CA GLY A 120 16.40 1.45 17.91
C GLY A 120 17.25 2.29 18.88
N GLY A 121 17.80 1.67 19.94
CA GLY A 121 18.57 2.34 20.99
C GLY A 121 17.72 2.91 22.12
N GLU A 122 16.41 2.90 22.02
CA GLU A 122 15.46 3.37 23.03
C GLU A 122 14.92 2.21 23.87
N LYS A 123 14.67 2.49 25.16
CA LYS A 123 14.11 1.54 26.11
C LYS A 123 12.63 1.79 26.29
N TYR A 124 11.87 0.71 26.29
CA TYR A 124 10.42 0.70 26.48
C TYR A 124 10.06 -0.32 27.56
N GLY A 125 8.96 -0.11 28.25
CA GLY A 125 8.44 -1.05 29.22
C GLY A 125 7.26 -0.52 29.99
N GLY A 126 6.60 -1.41 30.71
CA GLY A 126 5.45 -1.09 31.53
C GLY A 126 4.69 -2.34 32.00
N GLU A 127 3.69 -2.10 32.82
CA GLU A 127 2.77 -3.13 33.28
C GLU A 127 1.90 -3.63 32.13
N MET A 128 1.70 -4.94 32.06
CA MET A 128 0.84 -5.60 31.07
C MET A 128 -0.57 -5.77 31.64
N SER A 129 -1.59 -5.42 30.86
CA SER A 129 -2.99 -5.64 31.23
C SER A 129 -3.40 -7.08 30.91
N TYR A 130 -4.09 -7.75 31.81
CA TYR A 130 -4.63 -9.10 31.56
C TYR A 130 -5.99 -9.03 30.85
N ASP A 131 -6.14 -9.73 29.71
CA ASP A 131 -7.40 -9.91 28.99
C ASP A 131 -8.02 -11.26 29.38
N ASN A 132 -9.05 -11.23 30.22
CA ASN A 132 -9.74 -12.43 30.71
C ASN A 132 -10.46 -13.24 29.61
N VAL A 133 -10.74 -12.64 28.48
CA VAL A 133 -11.44 -13.34 27.37
C VAL A 133 -10.45 -14.14 26.52
N LYS A 134 -9.27 -13.57 26.32
CA LYS A 134 -8.20 -14.20 25.54
C LYS A 134 -7.23 -15.00 26.39
N GLU A 135 -7.30 -14.84 27.70
CA GLU A 135 -6.41 -15.46 28.71
C GLU A 135 -4.93 -15.11 28.42
N GLU A 136 -4.66 -13.86 28.06
CA GLU A 136 -3.32 -13.37 27.76
C GLU A 136 -3.08 -11.97 28.33
N TYR A 137 -1.80 -11.64 28.59
CA TYR A 137 -1.37 -10.32 28.98
C TYR A 137 -1.06 -9.48 27.75
N PHE A 138 -1.36 -8.18 27.82
CA PHE A 138 -1.21 -7.24 26.73
C PHE A 138 -0.49 -5.96 27.16
N PHE A 139 0.51 -5.53 26.38
CA PHE A 139 1.16 -4.24 26.51
C PHE A 139 1.27 -3.56 25.14
N SER A 140 1.06 -2.25 25.10
CA SER A 140 1.20 -1.48 23.85
C SER A 140 1.88 -0.15 24.09
N VAL A 141 2.87 0.16 23.23
CA VAL A 141 3.66 1.39 23.33
C VAL A 141 3.99 1.92 21.93
N SER A 142 4.24 3.23 21.84
CA SER A 142 4.69 3.85 20.59
C SER A 142 6.15 3.50 20.31
N ALA A 143 6.38 2.36 19.65
CA ALA A 143 7.68 1.86 19.23
C ALA A 143 7.57 1.19 17.85
N ASP A 144 8.65 1.19 17.08
CA ASP A 144 8.70 0.62 15.73
C ASP A 144 9.49 -0.70 15.70
N LEU A 145 8.79 -1.83 15.63
CA LEU A 145 9.35 -3.17 15.46
C LEU A 145 9.40 -3.62 13.99
N SER A 146 9.04 -2.79 13.02
CA SER A 146 8.83 -3.20 11.61
C SER A 146 10.08 -3.77 10.93
N LYS A 147 11.26 -3.34 11.38
CA LYS A 147 12.58 -3.74 10.85
C LYS A 147 13.38 -4.62 11.80
N ALA A 148 12.83 -4.97 12.96
CA ALA A 148 13.53 -5.80 13.93
C ALA A 148 13.53 -7.26 13.46
N ASP A 149 14.71 -7.85 13.35
CA ASP A 149 14.86 -9.29 13.12
C ASP A 149 14.80 -10.06 14.43
N THR A 150 15.37 -9.48 15.50
CA THR A 150 15.36 -10.04 16.86
C THR A 150 15.17 -8.91 17.87
N VAL A 151 14.49 -9.23 18.99
CA VAL A 151 14.36 -8.34 20.15
C VAL A 151 14.36 -9.19 21.41
N ASP A 152 15.14 -8.76 22.41
CA ASP A 152 15.11 -9.37 23.75
C ASP A 152 14.05 -8.65 24.59
N PHE A 153 13.09 -9.44 25.09
CA PHE A 153 12.07 -8.98 26.02
C PHE A 153 12.36 -9.54 27.41
N PHE A 154 12.43 -8.67 28.39
CA PHE A 154 12.58 -9.01 29.80
C PHE A 154 11.22 -8.89 30.46
N VAL A 155 10.70 -10.00 30.95
CA VAL A 155 9.36 -10.06 31.56
C VAL A 155 9.50 -10.45 33.05
N GLU A 156 8.90 -9.64 33.90
CA GLU A 156 8.68 -9.98 35.31
C GLU A 156 7.24 -10.50 35.43
N TYR A 157 7.09 -11.75 35.85
CA TYR A 157 5.79 -12.41 36.07
C TYR A 157 5.71 -12.89 37.54
N GLY A 158 4.96 -12.18 38.36
CA GLY A 158 4.96 -12.39 39.79
C GLY A 158 6.37 -12.24 40.39
N LYS A 159 7.00 -13.35 40.76
CA LYS A 159 8.38 -13.42 41.30
C LYS A 159 9.39 -13.91 40.24
N GLU A 160 8.93 -14.35 39.10
CA GLU A 160 9.79 -14.89 38.06
C GLU A 160 10.34 -13.79 37.16
N GLN A 161 11.58 -13.95 36.73
CA GLN A 161 12.22 -13.10 35.73
C GLN A 161 12.54 -13.93 34.50
N LEU A 162 11.89 -13.59 33.41
CA LEU A 162 11.98 -14.31 32.13
C LEU A 162 12.68 -13.46 31.10
N THR A 163 13.48 -14.09 30.24
CA THR A 163 14.07 -13.44 29.07
C THR A 163 13.62 -14.18 27.84
N PHE A 164 12.95 -13.45 26.92
CA PHE A 164 12.50 -13.95 25.65
C PHE A 164 13.35 -13.39 24.54
N HIS A 165 14.11 -14.24 23.85
CA HIS A 165 14.80 -13.86 22.62
C HIS A 165 13.84 -14.04 21.45
N ALA A 166 13.02 -13.02 21.16
CA ALA A 166 11.99 -13.10 20.14
C ALA A 166 12.59 -12.84 18.75
N VAL A 167 12.25 -13.70 17.79
CA VAL A 167 12.75 -13.68 16.43
C VAL A 167 11.60 -13.42 15.45
N THR A 168 11.86 -12.65 14.38
CA THR A 168 10.86 -12.41 13.34
C THR A 168 10.44 -13.69 12.64
N VAL A 169 9.15 -13.83 12.40
CA VAL A 169 8.59 -14.92 11.58
C VAL A 169 8.83 -14.73 10.09
N LYS A 170 9.29 -13.54 9.67
CA LYS A 170 9.59 -13.27 8.26
C LYS A 170 10.78 -14.11 7.79
N LYS A 171 10.64 -14.69 6.62
CA LYS A 171 11.69 -15.38 5.88
C LYS A 171 12.27 -14.44 4.82
N GLN A 172 13.41 -14.75 4.25
CA GLN A 172 13.98 -13.98 3.13
C GLN A 172 13.04 -13.90 1.91
N THR A 173 12.18 -14.90 1.74
CA THR A 173 11.17 -14.96 0.68
C THR A 173 9.87 -14.25 1.03
N THR A 174 9.69 -13.78 2.26
CA THR A 174 8.47 -13.08 2.66
C THR A 174 8.32 -11.78 1.87
N LEU A 175 7.22 -11.65 1.15
CA LEU A 175 6.88 -10.43 0.40
C LEU A 175 6.72 -9.25 1.34
N THR A 176 6.98 -8.05 0.84
CA THR A 176 6.57 -6.85 1.58
C THR A 176 5.05 -6.73 1.59
N PRO A 177 4.45 -6.08 2.62
CA PRO A 177 2.99 -5.89 2.69
C PRO A 177 2.41 -5.28 1.40
N LYS A 178 3.09 -4.29 0.82
CA LYS A 178 2.66 -3.67 -0.43
C LYS A 178 2.60 -4.66 -1.59
N ILE A 179 3.65 -5.47 -1.76
CA ILE A 179 3.68 -6.49 -2.83
C ILE A 179 2.58 -7.55 -2.61
N ALA A 180 2.35 -7.96 -1.36
CA ALA A 180 1.28 -8.90 -1.04
C ALA A 180 -0.11 -8.34 -1.42
N LEU A 181 -0.38 -7.06 -1.13
CA LEU A 181 -1.62 -6.39 -1.53
C LEU A 181 -1.73 -6.24 -3.05
N ASP A 182 -0.65 -5.88 -3.74
CA ASP A 182 -0.63 -5.79 -5.21
C ASP A 182 -0.94 -7.15 -5.85
N LYS A 183 -0.42 -8.25 -5.29
CA LYS A 183 -0.74 -9.63 -5.72
C LYS A 183 -2.22 -9.98 -5.51
N LEU A 184 -2.80 -9.61 -4.37
CA LEU A 184 -4.22 -9.80 -4.13
C LEU A 184 -5.05 -9.02 -5.16
N LYS A 185 -4.72 -7.77 -5.43
CA LYS A 185 -5.39 -6.95 -6.42
C LYS A 185 -5.33 -7.55 -7.83
N GLU A 186 -4.18 -8.12 -8.22
CA GLU A 186 -4.03 -8.81 -9.51
C GLU A 186 -4.99 -10.01 -9.61
N ASN A 187 -5.19 -10.76 -8.52
CA ASN A 187 -6.07 -11.92 -8.46
C ASN A 187 -7.56 -11.55 -8.33
N GLU A 188 -7.89 -10.42 -7.69
CA GLU A 188 -9.25 -9.99 -7.37
C GLU A 188 -9.60 -8.66 -8.07
N THR A 189 -9.17 -8.47 -9.31
CA THR A 189 -9.32 -7.22 -10.08
C THR A 189 -10.76 -6.70 -10.13
N GLU A 190 -11.74 -7.58 -10.33
CA GLU A 190 -13.16 -7.23 -10.38
C GLU A 190 -13.66 -6.69 -9.03
N LEU A 191 -13.24 -7.32 -7.92
CA LEU A 191 -13.57 -6.87 -6.59
C LEU A 191 -13.00 -5.47 -6.31
N PHE A 192 -11.71 -5.26 -6.54
CA PHE A 192 -11.09 -3.95 -6.32
C PHE A 192 -11.73 -2.88 -7.21
N SER A 193 -12.06 -3.21 -8.46
CA SER A 193 -12.77 -2.30 -9.37
C SER A 193 -14.18 -1.96 -8.84
N SER A 194 -14.91 -2.92 -8.28
CA SER A 194 -16.24 -2.69 -7.71
C SER A 194 -16.24 -1.81 -6.45
N LEU A 195 -15.10 -1.76 -5.75
CA LEU A 195 -14.87 -0.93 -4.56
C LEU A 195 -14.14 0.39 -4.90
N THR A 196 -14.14 0.78 -6.18
CA THR A 196 -13.47 2.00 -6.65
C THR A 196 -14.47 2.84 -7.45
N ASP A 197 -14.57 4.13 -7.11
CA ASP A 197 -15.38 5.12 -7.84
C ASP A 197 -14.51 6.27 -8.38
N GLU A 198 -15.11 7.33 -8.86
CA GLU A 198 -14.42 8.52 -9.40
C GLU A 198 -13.60 9.28 -8.34
N HIS A 199 -13.86 9.05 -7.05
CA HIS A 199 -13.15 9.67 -5.92
C HIS A 199 -12.02 8.78 -5.39
N GLY A 200 -11.96 7.51 -5.76
CA GLY A 200 -10.96 6.55 -5.35
C GLY A 200 -11.53 5.26 -4.78
N PHE A 201 -10.76 4.60 -3.91
CA PHE A 201 -11.20 3.38 -3.23
C PHE A 201 -12.19 3.72 -2.11
N VAL A 202 -13.34 3.06 -2.10
CA VAL A 202 -14.46 3.35 -1.18
C VAL A 202 -14.61 2.27 -0.11
N GLY A 203 -13.51 1.88 0.49
CA GLY A 203 -13.46 0.89 1.56
C GLY A 203 -12.24 1.10 2.44
N GLU A 204 -12.01 0.17 3.34
CA GLU A 204 -10.82 0.10 4.17
C GLU A 204 -10.11 -1.22 4.01
N ILE A 205 -8.81 -1.19 4.19
CA ILE A 205 -7.96 -2.36 4.04
C ILE A 205 -7.25 -2.64 5.36
N TYR A 206 -7.44 -3.84 5.90
CA TYR A 206 -6.57 -4.40 6.92
C TYR A 206 -5.56 -5.32 6.28
N LEU A 207 -4.30 -5.12 6.57
CA LEU A 207 -3.21 -5.93 6.03
C LEU A 207 -2.30 -6.38 7.17
N ARG A 208 -2.42 -7.64 7.56
CA ARG A 208 -1.78 -8.18 8.75
C ARG A 208 -0.90 -9.37 8.40
N LEU A 209 0.40 -9.27 8.70
CA LEU A 209 1.24 -10.46 8.79
C LEU A 209 0.81 -11.25 10.03
N ILE A 210 0.55 -12.53 9.87
CA ILE A 210 0.21 -13.49 10.93
C ILE A 210 1.11 -14.72 10.81
N CYS A 211 1.22 -15.50 11.88
CA CYS A 211 1.99 -16.75 11.91
C CYS A 211 1.18 -17.84 12.61
N GLU A 212 0.94 -18.93 11.89
CA GLU A 212 0.35 -20.17 12.39
C GLU A 212 1.24 -21.32 11.90
N GLY A 213 2.42 -21.44 12.52
CA GLY A 213 3.51 -22.31 12.06
C GLY A 213 4.29 -21.71 10.88
N GLU A 214 3.61 -21.18 9.89
CA GLU A 214 4.17 -20.46 8.72
C GLU A 214 3.61 -19.03 8.65
N PRO A 215 4.36 -18.08 8.04
CA PRO A 215 3.86 -16.72 7.86
C PRO A 215 2.82 -16.64 6.74
N TYR A 216 1.75 -15.87 6.99
CA TYR A 216 0.68 -15.56 6.05
C TYR A 216 0.35 -14.06 6.09
N TYR A 217 -0.24 -13.53 5.01
CA TYR A 217 -0.92 -12.26 5.05
C TYR A 217 -2.43 -12.47 5.15
N TYR A 218 -3.02 -11.91 6.19
CA TYR A 218 -4.46 -11.72 6.28
C TYR A 218 -4.82 -10.35 5.74
N VAL A 219 -5.68 -10.30 4.73
CA VAL A 219 -6.19 -9.06 4.14
C VAL A 219 -7.70 -9.01 4.32
N GLY A 220 -8.18 -7.98 5.01
CA GLY A 220 -9.60 -7.69 5.14
C GLY A 220 -9.96 -6.44 4.34
N LEU A 221 -10.91 -6.57 3.42
CA LEU A 221 -11.51 -5.46 2.70
C LEU A 221 -12.87 -5.17 3.33
N ILE A 222 -13.02 -3.99 3.93
CA ILE A 222 -14.28 -3.56 4.55
C ILE A 222 -14.96 -2.60 3.62
N THR A 223 -16.21 -2.89 3.27
CA THR A 223 -17.04 -2.06 2.41
C THR A 223 -17.84 -1.05 3.24
N LYS A 224 -18.38 0.00 2.60
CA LYS A 224 -19.20 1.03 3.27
C LYS A 224 -20.44 0.48 3.99
N ASP A 225 -20.96 -0.66 3.54
CA ASP A 225 -22.09 -1.36 4.18
C ASP A 225 -21.66 -2.30 5.32
N GLY A 226 -20.37 -2.25 5.70
CA GLY A 226 -19.81 -3.00 6.83
C GLY A 226 -19.50 -4.47 6.53
N LYS A 227 -19.68 -4.93 5.30
CA LYS A 227 -19.29 -6.29 4.92
C LYS A 227 -17.78 -6.41 4.88
N VAL A 228 -17.29 -7.55 5.35
CA VAL A 228 -15.86 -7.88 5.35
C VAL A 228 -15.60 -9.01 4.37
N ARG A 229 -14.72 -8.76 3.40
CA ARG A 229 -14.15 -9.81 2.55
C ARG A 229 -12.73 -10.08 2.99
N ALA A 230 -12.53 -11.25 3.56
CA ALA A 230 -11.24 -11.65 4.11
C ALA A 230 -10.52 -12.63 3.19
N PHE A 231 -9.22 -12.45 3.07
CA PHE A 231 -8.32 -13.29 2.27
C PHE A 231 -7.13 -13.72 3.12
N LEU A 232 -6.73 -14.97 2.96
CA LEU A 232 -5.48 -15.50 3.48
C LEU A 232 -4.53 -15.72 2.30
N LEU A 233 -3.34 -15.12 2.37
CA LEU A 233 -2.32 -15.22 1.32
C LEU A 233 -1.09 -15.92 1.86
N ALA A 234 -0.46 -16.76 1.04
CA ALA A 234 0.89 -17.24 1.28
C ALA A 234 1.85 -16.04 1.30
N ALA A 235 2.63 -15.88 2.38
CA ALA A 235 3.45 -14.69 2.57
C ALA A 235 4.64 -14.60 1.60
N ASP A 236 5.05 -15.70 0.98
CA ASP A 236 6.17 -15.78 0.03
C ASP A 236 5.76 -15.52 -1.42
N THR A 237 4.54 -15.92 -1.82
CA THR A 237 4.07 -15.88 -3.21
C THR A 237 2.91 -14.92 -3.44
N GLY A 238 2.20 -14.54 -2.38
CA GLY A 238 0.95 -13.77 -2.47
C GLY A 238 -0.23 -14.58 -3.04
N LYS A 239 -0.08 -15.91 -3.15
CA LYS A 239 -1.16 -16.79 -3.62
C LYS A 239 -2.31 -16.76 -2.60
N VAL A 240 -3.54 -16.57 -3.09
CA VAL A 240 -4.74 -16.67 -2.26
C VAL A 240 -4.96 -18.14 -1.87
N LEU A 241 -4.97 -18.43 -0.58
CA LEU A 241 -5.16 -19.75 0.01
C LEU A 241 -6.60 -19.96 0.46
N ALA A 242 -7.23 -18.92 0.99
CA ALA A 242 -8.61 -18.97 1.46
C ALA A 242 -9.29 -17.60 1.28
N LYS A 243 -10.63 -17.64 1.12
CA LYS A 243 -11.50 -16.46 1.04
C LYS A 243 -12.69 -16.69 1.97
N ARG A 244 -13.14 -15.60 2.62
CA ARG A 244 -14.35 -15.58 3.43
C ARG A 244 -15.07 -14.25 3.23
N GLU A 245 -16.40 -14.29 3.14
CA GLU A 245 -17.30 -13.13 3.17
C GLU A 245 -18.17 -13.22 4.42
N THR A 246 -18.26 -12.12 5.19
CA THR A 246 -19.08 -12.01 6.41
C THR A 246 -19.88 -10.72 6.38
#